data_fc521be2d786d16387e103a24ab74ab8
#
_entry.id   fc521be2d786d16387e103a24ab74ab8
#
_cell.length_a   1.000
_cell.length_b   1.000
_cell.length_c   1.000
_cell.angle_alpha   90.00
_cell.angle_beta   90.00
_cell.angle_gamma   90.00
#
_symmetry.space_group_name_H-M   'P 1'
#
loop_
_entity.id
_entity.type
_entity.pdbx_description
1 polymer ?
#
loop_
_entity_poly.entity_id
_entity_poly.type
_entity_poly.pdbx_seq_one_letter_code
_entity_poly.pdbx_strand_id
1 'polypeptide(L)'
;VLLLDEAYIDFVDPDIAYQSEQLIKDHDNILILRTFSKGYSLAGLRMAYGLGSESLMGPLMKTKDSYNTDLISQTLAQAALEDQDYARDTWSKVRQERQLVTDNLRQAGYNVTDSQSNFILVTVPENKSAEDIYQKLKAQDILVRYFNNEKRLEDKLRLTIGTSEENRRLLDALSTL
;
A
#
# COMPACT_ATOMS: atom_id res chain seq x y z
N VAL A 1 3.10 -14.61 -19.95
CA VAL A 1 2.36 -14.45 -18.69
C VAL A 1 2.42 -12.99 -18.27
N LEU A 2 1.27 -12.45 -17.93
CA LEU A 2 1.15 -11.11 -17.31
C LEU A 2 0.91 -11.30 -15.82
N LEU A 3 1.75 -10.69 -14.98
CA LEU A 3 1.62 -10.67 -13.54
C LEU A 3 1.10 -9.31 -13.10
N LEU A 4 -0.05 -9.30 -12.43
CA LEU A 4 -0.64 -8.11 -11.80
C LEU A 4 -0.35 -8.17 -10.31
N ASP A 5 0.49 -7.26 -9.83
CA ASP A 5 0.75 -7.10 -8.40
C ASP A 5 -0.31 -6.16 -7.79
N GLU A 6 -1.25 -6.75 -7.08
CA GLU A 6 -2.35 -6.06 -6.41
C GLU A 6 -2.18 -5.99 -4.89
N ALA A 7 -0.96 -5.84 -4.42
CA ALA A 7 -0.67 -5.80 -2.99
C ALA A 7 -1.42 -4.69 -2.23
N TYR A 8 -1.96 -3.70 -2.92
CA TYR A 8 -2.68 -2.54 -2.35
C TYR A 8 -4.14 -2.44 -2.80
N ILE A 9 -4.70 -3.48 -3.43
CA ILE A 9 -6.06 -3.48 -4.00
C ILE A 9 -7.13 -3.08 -2.98
N ASP A 10 -6.96 -3.47 -1.72
CA ASP A 10 -7.90 -3.21 -0.63
C ASP A 10 -8.13 -1.71 -0.37
N PHE A 11 -7.20 -0.85 -0.78
CA PHE A 11 -7.25 0.60 -0.57
C PHE A 11 -7.74 1.39 -1.79
N VAL A 12 -8.11 0.71 -2.86
CA VAL A 12 -8.68 1.36 -4.06
C VAL A 12 -10.01 1.99 -3.71
N ASP A 13 -10.24 3.22 -4.19
CA ASP A 13 -11.50 3.92 -3.99
C ASP A 13 -12.63 3.19 -4.69
N PRO A 14 -13.77 2.94 -4.01
CA PRO A 14 -14.87 2.16 -4.57
C PRO A 14 -15.42 2.71 -5.89
N ASP A 15 -15.35 4.02 -6.09
CA ASP A 15 -15.86 4.70 -7.29
C ASP A 15 -15.08 4.33 -8.56
N ILE A 16 -13.86 3.80 -8.42
CA ILE A 16 -13.05 3.31 -9.56
C ILE A 16 -13.64 2.03 -10.14
N ALA A 17 -14.43 1.28 -9.36
CA ALA A 17 -15.06 0.03 -9.76
C ALA A 17 -14.08 -0.97 -10.41
N TYR A 18 -12.85 -1.06 -9.88
CA TYR A 18 -11.80 -1.92 -10.41
C TYR A 18 -12.11 -3.41 -10.14
N GLN A 19 -12.12 -4.23 -11.19
CA GLN A 19 -12.49 -5.65 -11.14
C GLN A 19 -11.52 -6.49 -12.00
N SER A 20 -10.30 -6.66 -11.54
CA SER A 20 -9.26 -7.41 -12.25
C SER A 20 -9.58 -8.92 -12.38
N GLU A 21 -10.38 -9.48 -11.47
CA GLU A 21 -10.75 -10.89 -11.50
C GLU A 21 -11.51 -11.28 -12.78
N GLN A 22 -12.18 -10.33 -13.43
CA GLN A 22 -12.84 -10.59 -14.71
C GLN A 22 -11.83 -10.94 -15.80
N LEU A 23 -10.62 -10.37 -15.74
CA LEU A 23 -9.56 -10.64 -16.71
C LEU A 23 -9.13 -12.11 -16.75
N ILE A 24 -9.23 -12.83 -15.64
CA ILE A 24 -8.88 -14.27 -15.57
C ILE A 24 -9.86 -15.11 -16.37
N LYS A 25 -11.11 -14.65 -16.53
CA LYS A 25 -12.11 -15.38 -17.33
C LYS A 25 -11.86 -15.27 -18.82
N ASP A 26 -11.28 -14.14 -19.23
CA ASP A 26 -11.07 -13.82 -20.65
C ASP A 26 -9.64 -14.17 -21.11
N HIS A 27 -8.69 -14.32 -20.17
CA HIS A 27 -7.27 -14.51 -20.44
C HIS A 27 -6.66 -15.59 -19.54
N ASP A 28 -6.12 -16.62 -20.11
CA ASP A 28 -5.50 -17.75 -19.39
C ASP A 28 -4.04 -17.53 -18.98
N ASN A 29 -3.45 -16.40 -19.41
CA ASN A 29 -2.04 -16.03 -19.15
C ASN A 29 -1.89 -14.93 -18.09
N ILE A 30 -2.94 -14.60 -17.31
CA ILE A 30 -2.91 -13.59 -16.26
C ILE A 30 -2.78 -14.25 -14.88
N LEU A 31 -1.84 -13.77 -14.09
CA LEU A 31 -1.67 -14.09 -12.67
C LEU A 31 -1.84 -12.83 -11.84
N ILE A 32 -2.84 -12.81 -10.98
CA ILE A 32 -3.07 -11.73 -10.01
C ILE A 32 -2.46 -12.15 -8.68
N LEU A 33 -1.65 -11.29 -8.07
CA LEU A 33 -1.07 -11.49 -6.74
C LEU A 33 -1.69 -10.52 -5.73
N ARG A 34 -2.18 -11.06 -4.61
CA ARG A 34 -2.70 -10.30 -3.45
C ARG A 34 -2.04 -10.74 -2.17
N THR A 35 -2.05 -9.89 -1.16
CA THR A 35 -1.35 -10.16 0.10
C THR A 35 -2.19 -9.80 1.31
N PHE A 36 -1.99 -10.54 2.41
CA PHE A 36 -2.51 -10.18 3.74
C PHE A 36 -1.64 -9.13 4.46
N SER A 37 -0.49 -8.79 3.90
CA SER A 37 0.51 -7.92 4.55
C SER A 37 0.07 -6.47 4.70
N LYS A 38 -0.88 -5.99 3.88
CA LYS A 38 -1.28 -4.57 3.80
C LYS A 38 -2.69 -4.37 4.32
N GLY A 39 -3.71 -4.65 3.54
CA GLY A 39 -5.11 -4.42 3.90
C GLY A 39 -5.55 -5.15 5.17
N TYR A 40 -5.00 -6.33 5.42
CA TYR A 40 -5.32 -7.12 6.61
C TYR A 40 -4.31 -6.96 7.76
N SER A 41 -3.31 -6.09 7.64
CA SER A 41 -2.30 -5.82 8.68
C SER A 41 -1.50 -7.04 9.16
N LEU A 42 -1.41 -8.11 8.35
CA LEU A 42 -0.78 -9.38 8.70
C LEU A 42 0.62 -9.54 8.06
N ALA A 43 1.38 -8.46 7.95
CA ALA A 43 2.71 -8.48 7.31
C ALA A 43 3.67 -9.50 7.92
N GLY A 44 3.59 -9.75 9.23
CA GLY A 44 4.41 -10.72 9.96
C GLY A 44 4.14 -12.17 9.59
N LEU A 45 2.95 -12.51 9.09
CA LEU A 45 2.58 -13.90 8.73
C LEU A 45 3.16 -14.35 7.39
N ARG A 46 3.69 -13.45 6.56
CA ARG A 46 4.23 -13.75 5.23
C ARG A 46 3.24 -14.49 4.32
N MET A 47 1.95 -14.14 4.40
CA MET A 47 0.86 -14.74 3.62
C MET A 47 0.47 -13.88 2.42
N ALA A 48 0.31 -14.56 1.29
CA ALA A 48 -0.17 -14.00 0.03
C ALA A 48 -0.92 -15.09 -0.74
N TYR A 49 -1.67 -14.70 -1.76
CA TYR A 49 -2.35 -15.64 -2.65
C TYR A 49 -2.31 -15.16 -4.09
N GLY A 50 -2.37 -16.13 -5.01
CA GLY A 50 -2.43 -15.89 -6.44
C GLY A 50 -3.75 -16.38 -7.01
N LEU A 51 -4.27 -15.64 -7.98
CA LEU A 51 -5.47 -15.98 -8.76
C LEU A 51 -5.08 -16.09 -10.23
N GLY A 52 -5.52 -17.15 -10.89
CA GLY A 52 -5.25 -17.37 -12.31
C GLY A 52 -6.09 -18.51 -12.86
N SER A 53 -6.04 -18.72 -14.17
CA SER A 53 -6.69 -19.86 -14.82
C SER A 53 -6.11 -21.19 -14.32
N GLU A 54 -6.87 -22.28 -14.39
CA GLU A 54 -6.40 -23.61 -14.02
C GLU A 54 -5.17 -24.04 -14.83
N SER A 55 -5.13 -23.69 -16.11
CA SER A 55 -4.01 -23.97 -17.02
C SER A 55 -2.71 -23.31 -16.58
N LEU A 56 -2.78 -22.12 -15.95
CA LEU A 56 -1.63 -21.41 -15.41
C LEU A 56 -1.28 -21.87 -13.99
N MET A 57 -2.28 -22.07 -13.13
CA MET A 57 -2.07 -22.44 -11.74
C MET A 57 -1.57 -23.88 -11.57
N GLY A 58 -2.00 -24.81 -12.42
CA GLY A 58 -1.58 -26.21 -12.36
C GLY A 58 -0.05 -26.40 -12.42
N PRO A 59 0.67 -25.84 -13.41
CA PRO A 59 2.13 -25.85 -13.46
C PRO A 59 2.79 -25.14 -12.26
N LEU A 60 2.25 -24.01 -11.79
CA LEU A 60 2.78 -23.28 -10.62
C LEU A 60 2.72 -24.13 -9.35
N MET A 61 1.64 -24.86 -9.14
CA MET A 61 1.49 -25.76 -7.99
C MET A 61 2.51 -26.89 -7.98
N LYS A 62 3.07 -27.29 -9.14
CA LYS A 62 4.14 -28.30 -9.21
C LYS A 62 5.52 -27.77 -8.80
N THR A 63 5.71 -26.44 -8.87
CA THR A 63 6.98 -25.78 -8.53
C THR A 63 7.03 -25.24 -7.11
N LYS A 64 5.87 -25.15 -6.45
CA LYS A 64 5.76 -24.68 -5.10
C LYS A 64 6.35 -25.68 -4.09
N ASP A 65 7.01 -25.17 -3.04
CA ASP A 65 7.46 -25.99 -1.91
C ASP A 65 6.28 -26.69 -1.22
N SER A 66 6.54 -27.88 -0.68
CA SER A 66 5.52 -28.69 0.01
C SER A 66 4.98 -28.01 1.28
N TYR A 67 5.82 -27.22 1.96
CA TYR A 67 5.53 -26.58 3.26
C TYR A 67 5.82 -25.07 3.22
N ASN A 68 5.35 -24.38 2.20
CA ASN A 68 5.60 -22.95 1.99
C ASN A 68 4.84 -22.02 2.96
N THR A 69 3.80 -22.51 3.62
CA THR A 69 3.01 -21.76 4.61
C THR A 69 2.73 -22.63 5.81
N ASP A 70 2.84 -22.07 7.02
CA ASP A 70 2.55 -22.77 8.26
C ASP A 70 1.04 -22.72 8.60
N LEU A 71 0.60 -23.65 9.46
CA LEU A 71 -0.81 -23.80 9.83
C LEU A 71 -1.34 -22.57 10.59
N ILE A 72 -0.53 -21.94 11.43
CA ILE A 72 -0.94 -20.78 12.23
C ILE A 72 -1.21 -19.60 11.30
N SER A 73 -0.30 -19.32 10.37
CA SER A 73 -0.48 -18.27 9.36
C SER A 73 -1.73 -18.49 8.51
N GLN A 74 -2.00 -19.73 8.09
CA GLN A 74 -3.21 -20.08 7.33
C GLN A 74 -4.47 -19.82 8.16
N THR A 75 -4.51 -20.27 9.41
CA THR A 75 -5.67 -20.09 10.30
C THR A 75 -5.96 -18.62 10.56
N LEU A 76 -4.92 -17.81 10.81
CA LEU A 76 -5.07 -16.38 11.03
C LEU A 76 -5.50 -15.63 9.76
N ALA A 77 -4.98 -16.02 8.61
CA ALA A 77 -5.41 -15.45 7.33
C ALA A 77 -6.89 -15.79 7.02
N GLN A 78 -7.31 -17.02 7.32
CA GLN A 78 -8.72 -17.41 7.19
C GLN A 78 -9.61 -16.57 8.11
N ALA A 79 -9.26 -16.44 9.38
CA ALA A 79 -10.03 -15.62 10.33
C ALA A 79 -10.15 -14.15 9.86
N ALA A 80 -9.06 -13.59 9.31
CA ALA A 80 -9.10 -12.24 8.76
C ALA A 80 -10.01 -12.11 7.53
N LEU A 81 -10.06 -13.14 6.67
CA LEU A 81 -10.99 -13.17 5.54
C LEU A 81 -12.47 -13.30 5.97
N GLU A 82 -12.73 -13.95 7.08
CA GLU A 82 -14.09 -14.12 7.61
C GLU A 82 -14.61 -12.83 8.25
N ASP A 83 -13.73 -11.95 8.76
CA ASP A 83 -14.10 -10.65 9.35
C ASP A 83 -14.00 -9.49 8.33
N GLN A 84 -14.84 -9.56 7.31
CA GLN A 84 -14.85 -8.54 6.25
C GLN A 84 -15.35 -7.17 6.70
N ASP A 85 -16.19 -7.11 7.74
CA ASP A 85 -16.71 -5.84 8.23
C ASP A 85 -15.59 -5.02 8.90
N TYR A 86 -14.77 -5.67 9.72
CA TYR A 86 -13.58 -5.04 10.29
C TYR A 86 -12.56 -4.60 9.20
N ALA A 87 -12.31 -5.47 8.23
CA ALA A 87 -11.39 -5.18 7.14
C ALA A 87 -11.84 -3.94 6.34
N ARG A 88 -13.10 -3.90 5.91
CA ARG A 88 -13.67 -2.77 5.14
C ARG A 88 -13.68 -1.46 5.93
N ASP A 89 -13.99 -1.50 7.23
CA ASP A 89 -13.92 -0.32 8.10
C ASP A 89 -12.49 0.23 8.17
N THR A 90 -11.50 -0.65 8.34
CA THR A 90 -10.08 -0.27 8.35
C THR A 90 -9.65 0.35 7.02
N TRP A 91 -10.00 -0.27 5.89
CA TRP A 91 -9.69 0.28 4.57
C TRP A 91 -10.35 1.63 4.32
N SER A 92 -11.60 1.79 4.77
CA SER A 92 -12.31 3.06 4.68
C SER A 92 -11.61 4.18 5.45
N LYS A 93 -11.15 3.90 6.68
CA LYS A 93 -10.37 4.85 7.48
C LYS A 93 -9.08 5.27 6.76
N VAL A 94 -8.35 4.31 6.18
CA VAL A 94 -7.13 4.61 5.42
C VAL A 94 -7.42 5.50 4.21
N ARG A 95 -8.50 5.24 3.46
CA ARG A 95 -8.88 6.09 2.32
C ARG A 95 -9.23 7.52 2.74
N GLN A 96 -10.00 7.67 3.81
CA GLN A 96 -10.37 8.99 4.37
C GLN A 96 -9.14 9.78 4.82
N GLU A 97 -8.25 9.13 5.57
CA GLU A 97 -7.00 9.74 6.03
C GLU A 97 -6.07 10.08 4.86
N ARG A 98 -5.97 9.20 3.84
CA ARG A 98 -5.22 9.48 2.63
C ARG A 98 -5.69 10.75 1.95
N GLN A 99 -7.01 10.92 1.80
CA GLN A 99 -7.57 12.13 1.20
C GLN A 99 -7.24 13.36 2.05
N LEU A 100 -7.46 13.29 3.37
CA LEU A 100 -7.18 14.39 4.29
C LEU A 100 -5.71 14.82 4.23
N VAL A 101 -4.78 13.88 4.32
CA VAL A 101 -3.34 14.17 4.26
C VAL A 101 -2.96 14.77 2.90
N THR A 102 -3.49 14.22 1.80
CA THR A 102 -3.26 14.73 0.45
C THR A 102 -3.70 16.19 0.31
N ASP A 103 -4.91 16.52 0.76
CA ASP A 103 -5.48 17.86 0.64
C ASP A 103 -4.69 18.89 1.47
N ASN A 104 -4.32 18.54 2.70
CA ASN A 104 -3.50 19.40 3.55
C ASN A 104 -2.12 19.68 2.94
N LEU A 105 -1.46 18.66 2.42
CA LEU A 105 -0.15 18.82 1.79
C LEU A 105 -0.22 19.66 0.51
N ARG A 106 -1.25 19.46 -0.31
CA ARG A 106 -1.47 20.30 -1.51
C ARG A 106 -1.70 21.76 -1.15
N GLN A 107 -2.49 22.04 -0.10
CA GLN A 107 -2.70 23.38 0.42
C GLN A 107 -1.41 24.01 0.96
N ALA A 108 -0.50 23.20 1.51
CA ALA A 108 0.82 23.64 1.99
C ALA A 108 1.87 23.75 0.86
N GLY A 109 1.48 23.59 -0.42
CA GLY A 109 2.35 23.79 -1.59
C GLY A 109 3.15 22.56 -2.01
N TYR A 110 2.90 21.39 -1.43
CA TYR A 110 3.49 20.14 -1.90
C TYR A 110 2.75 19.60 -3.12
N ASN A 111 3.47 19.02 -4.07
CA ASN A 111 2.84 18.30 -5.17
C ASN A 111 2.65 16.82 -4.77
N VAL A 112 1.41 16.38 -4.66
CA VAL A 112 1.06 15.01 -4.24
C VAL A 112 0.49 14.26 -5.43
N THR A 113 1.14 13.14 -5.79
CA THR A 113 0.64 12.21 -6.80
C THR A 113 -0.59 11.47 -6.29
N ASP A 114 -1.63 11.34 -7.10
CA ASP A 114 -2.82 10.57 -6.75
C ASP A 114 -2.44 9.12 -6.45
N SER A 115 -3.01 8.58 -5.39
CA SER A 115 -2.67 7.24 -4.90
C SER A 115 -3.92 6.43 -4.60
N GLN A 116 -3.84 5.13 -4.91
CA GLN A 116 -4.82 4.12 -4.57
C GLN A 116 -4.25 3.08 -3.58
N SER A 117 -3.20 3.46 -2.84
CA SER A 117 -2.54 2.62 -1.83
C SER A 117 -2.69 3.19 -0.42
N ASN A 118 -2.02 2.58 0.55
CA ASN A 118 -1.91 3.11 1.91
C ASN A 118 -0.72 4.07 2.10
N PHE A 119 -0.20 4.64 1.03
CA PHE A 119 0.85 5.67 1.04
C PHE A 119 0.63 6.66 -0.10
N ILE A 120 1.26 7.81 0.00
CA ILE A 120 1.33 8.84 -1.03
C ILE A 120 2.77 9.16 -1.37
N LEU A 121 3.01 9.55 -2.63
CA LEU A 121 4.29 10.08 -3.08
C LEU A 121 4.18 11.61 -3.19
N VAL A 122 5.06 12.30 -2.47
CA VAL A 122 5.02 13.74 -2.30
C VAL A 122 6.28 14.34 -2.87
N THR A 123 6.17 15.26 -3.83
CA THR A 123 7.28 16.11 -4.28
C THR A 123 7.34 17.34 -3.40
N VAL A 124 8.51 17.64 -2.85
CA VAL A 124 8.69 18.82 -2.00
C VAL A 124 8.73 20.09 -2.86
N PRO A 125 8.36 21.26 -2.31
CA PRO A 125 8.50 22.54 -3.02
C PRO A 125 9.95 22.81 -3.44
N GLU A 126 10.17 23.49 -4.58
CA GLU A 126 11.51 23.74 -5.16
C GLU A 126 12.49 24.45 -4.23
N ASN A 127 11.98 25.23 -3.28
CA ASN A 127 12.79 25.93 -2.27
C ASN A 127 13.13 25.09 -1.05
N LYS A 128 12.74 23.81 -1.03
CA LYS A 128 12.99 22.86 0.08
C LYS A 128 13.76 21.64 -0.41
N SER A 129 14.49 21.00 0.50
CA SER A 129 15.19 19.74 0.25
C SER A 129 14.43 18.58 0.86
N ALA A 130 14.16 17.53 0.07
CA ALA A 130 13.54 16.31 0.57
C ALA A 130 14.43 15.60 1.60
N GLU A 131 15.75 15.66 1.42
CA GLU A 131 16.72 15.12 2.39
C GLU A 131 16.65 15.85 3.72
N ASP A 132 16.65 17.20 3.70
CA ASP A 132 16.58 18.00 4.92
C ASP A 132 15.27 17.76 5.67
N ILE A 133 14.14 17.70 4.95
CA ILE A 133 12.83 17.38 5.54
C ILE A 133 12.86 15.98 6.15
N TYR A 134 13.40 14.98 5.44
CA TYR A 134 13.56 13.62 5.96
C TYR A 134 14.37 13.59 7.25
N GLN A 135 15.52 14.28 7.32
CA GLN A 135 16.35 14.31 8.52
C GLN A 135 15.66 14.99 9.70
N LYS A 136 14.95 16.11 9.44
CA LYS A 136 14.20 16.83 10.47
C LYS A 136 13.00 16.05 11.01
N LEU A 137 12.28 15.32 10.14
CA LEU A 137 11.21 14.42 10.56
C LEU A 137 11.75 13.26 11.39
N LYS A 138 12.87 12.66 10.94
CA LYS A 138 13.55 11.58 11.67
C LYS A 138 14.01 12.02 13.06
N ALA A 139 14.51 13.24 13.20
CA ALA A 139 14.90 13.81 14.50
C ALA A 139 13.72 14.01 15.46
N GLN A 140 12.49 13.99 14.96
CA GLN A 140 11.23 14.04 15.73
C GLN A 140 10.55 12.67 15.87
N ASP A 141 11.28 11.56 15.56
CA ASP A 141 10.75 10.20 15.55
C ASP A 141 9.58 9.99 14.55
N ILE A 142 9.58 10.76 13.44
CA ILE A 142 8.63 10.59 12.34
C ILE A 142 9.38 9.95 11.18
N LEU A 143 9.11 8.67 10.92
CA LEU A 143 9.82 7.91 9.89
C LEU A 143 9.04 7.92 8.58
N VAL A 144 9.65 8.51 7.55
CA VAL A 144 9.14 8.50 6.18
C VAL A 144 10.16 7.83 5.25
N ARG A 145 9.81 7.55 4.01
CA ARG A 145 10.78 7.00 3.04
C ARG A 145 11.32 8.11 2.16
N TYR A 146 12.64 8.27 2.16
CA TYR A 146 13.42 9.07 1.21
C TYR A 146 14.22 8.15 0.27
N PHE A 147 14.47 8.60 -0.97
CA PHE A 147 15.07 7.78 -2.05
C PHE A 147 16.38 8.42 -2.53
N ASN A 148 17.41 8.37 -1.71
CA ASN A 148 18.71 9.02 -1.97
C ASN A 148 19.50 8.46 -3.16
N ASN A 149 19.15 7.27 -3.67
CA ASN A 149 19.85 6.61 -4.78
C ASN A 149 19.09 6.66 -6.11
N GLU A 150 17.94 7.34 -6.16
CA GLU A 150 17.06 7.41 -7.31
C GLU A 150 16.86 8.86 -7.77
N LYS A 151 17.59 9.29 -8.82
CA LYS A 151 17.53 10.68 -9.33
C LYS A 151 16.12 11.21 -9.61
N ARG A 152 15.20 10.33 -10.08
CA ARG A 152 13.80 10.73 -10.35
C ARG A 152 12.96 10.90 -9.10
N LEU A 153 13.48 10.52 -7.93
CA LEU A 153 12.81 10.55 -6.63
C LEU A 153 13.59 11.35 -5.58
N GLU A 154 14.68 12.02 -5.97
CA GLU A 154 15.55 12.77 -5.03
C GLU A 154 14.84 13.95 -4.36
N ASP A 155 13.81 14.49 -5.03
CA ASP A 155 12.93 15.56 -4.55
C ASP A 155 11.65 15.03 -3.88
N LYS A 156 11.56 13.72 -3.61
CA LYS A 156 10.32 13.07 -3.19
C LYS A 156 10.45 12.33 -1.86
N LEU A 157 9.32 12.32 -1.16
CA LEU A 157 9.11 11.52 0.05
C LEU A 157 7.91 10.61 -0.16
N ARG A 158 8.02 9.34 0.27
CA ARG A 158 6.84 8.46 0.39
C ARG A 158 6.36 8.48 1.84
N LEU A 159 5.13 8.91 2.02
CA LEU A 159 4.47 9.00 3.30
C LEU A 159 3.44 7.88 3.42
N THR A 160 3.59 7.01 4.40
CA THR A 160 2.59 5.99 4.72
C THR A 160 1.44 6.65 5.49
N ILE A 161 0.21 6.30 5.15
CA ILE A 161 -0.98 6.77 5.85
C ILE A 161 -1.08 6.01 7.17
N GLY A 162 -1.00 6.73 8.26
CA GLY A 162 -1.10 6.24 9.63
C GLY A 162 -2.50 6.46 10.22
N THR A 163 -2.57 6.41 11.54
CA THR A 163 -3.75 6.85 12.30
C THR A 163 -3.95 8.35 12.18
N SER A 164 -5.15 8.85 12.50
CA SER A 164 -5.44 10.30 12.50
C SER A 164 -4.46 11.09 13.38
N GLU A 165 -4.03 10.53 14.50
CA GLU A 165 -3.05 11.16 15.39
C GLU A 165 -1.66 11.22 14.77
N GLU A 166 -1.19 10.12 14.16
CA GLU A 166 0.11 10.06 13.47
C GLU A 166 0.14 11.00 12.26
N ASN A 167 -0.93 11.03 11.48
CA ASN A 167 -1.06 11.90 10.32
C ASN A 167 -1.07 13.38 10.73
N ARG A 168 -1.80 13.74 11.80
CA ARG A 168 -1.78 15.10 12.35
C ARG A 168 -0.38 15.49 12.80
N ARG A 169 0.31 14.62 13.55
CA ARG A 169 1.68 14.87 14.00
C ARG A 169 2.64 15.09 12.82
N LEU A 170 2.49 14.32 11.74
CA LEU A 170 3.26 14.50 10.51
C LEU A 170 2.97 15.85 9.85
N LEU A 171 1.70 16.23 9.70
CA LEU A 171 1.29 17.49 9.08
C LEU A 171 1.76 18.70 9.91
N ASP A 172 1.64 18.64 11.24
CA ASP A 172 2.12 19.68 12.16
C ASP A 172 3.64 19.88 12.02
N ALA A 173 4.41 18.76 11.98
CA ALA A 173 5.85 18.83 11.77
C ALA A 173 6.20 19.45 10.42
N LEU A 174 5.55 19.05 9.33
CA LEU A 174 5.80 19.57 7.98
C LEU A 174 5.44 21.06 7.82
N SER A 175 4.47 21.56 8.60
CA SER A 175 4.07 22.97 8.58
C SER A 175 5.11 23.91 9.17
N THR A 176 6.02 23.39 10.00
CA THR A 176 7.10 24.16 10.64
C THR A 176 8.43 24.09 9.89
N LEU A 177 8.51 23.28 8.88
CA LEU A 177 9.71 23.03 8.06
C LEU A 177 9.66 23.79 6.73
#